data_a1c902322873bf6e0562f2e969f5f8b2
#
_entry.id   a1c902322873bf6e0562f2e969f5f8b2
#
_cell.length_a   1.000
_cell.length_b   1.000
_cell.length_c   1.000
_cell.angle_alpha   90.00
_cell.angle_beta   90.00
_cell.angle_gamma   90.00
#
_symmetry.space_group_name_H-M   'P 1'
#
loop_
_entity.id
_entity.type
_entity.pdbx_description
1 polymer ?
#
loop_
_entity_poly.entity_id
_entity_poly.type
_entity_poly.pdbx_seq_one_letter_code
_entity_poly.pdbx_strand_id
1 'polypeptide(L)'
;MEKITKKYLKMQTELHKRPDYGTASVKQAHLVKQIFEDSKFKSISDYGAGKRNLEKSLNELGLKNYDYFPYDPVFPDYGAPKPADLVCCIDVLEHIEEEFLQNVLDELKSITIKLGFFTISTIPARKILSDGRNAHLIQKPPSWWLPLMCE
;
A
#
# COMPACT_ATOMS: atom_id res chain seq x y z
N MET A 1 -11.45 13.03 -4.84
CA MET A 1 -12.07 12.40 -3.64
C MET A 1 -11.08 12.44 -2.48
N GLU A 2 -11.58 12.77 -1.29
CA GLU A 2 -10.76 12.76 -0.06
C GLU A 2 -10.48 11.31 0.36
N LYS A 3 -9.24 11.04 0.82
CA LYS A 3 -8.78 9.69 1.17
C LYS A 3 -8.12 9.64 2.55
N ILE A 4 -7.88 10.80 3.16
CA ILE A 4 -7.21 10.93 4.45
C ILE A 4 -7.53 12.30 5.05
N THR A 5 -7.82 12.36 6.36
CA THR A 5 -7.96 13.64 7.04
C THR A 5 -6.61 14.32 7.28
N LYS A 6 -6.60 15.65 7.33
CA LYS A 6 -5.37 16.41 7.65
C LYS A 6 -4.78 16.02 9.00
N LYS A 7 -5.64 15.71 9.98
CA LYS A 7 -5.22 15.25 11.31
C LYS A 7 -4.49 13.92 11.23
N TYR A 8 -5.06 12.96 10.52
CA TYR A 8 -4.48 11.62 10.39
C TYR A 8 -3.21 11.63 9.53
N LEU A 9 -3.17 12.43 8.46
CA LEU A 9 -1.97 12.62 7.64
C LEU A 9 -0.78 13.09 8.49
N LYS A 10 -1.01 14.03 9.43
CA LYS A 10 0.04 14.48 10.35
C LYS A 10 0.54 13.33 11.25
N MET A 11 -0.35 12.49 11.76
CA MET A 11 0.03 11.34 12.58
C MET A 11 0.83 10.31 11.78
N GLN A 12 0.43 10.02 10.54
CA GLN A 12 1.16 9.12 9.64
C GLN A 12 2.54 9.69 9.29
N THR A 13 2.65 10.99 9.08
CA THR A 13 3.93 11.66 8.83
C THR A 13 4.89 11.47 10.01
N GLU A 14 4.41 11.57 11.24
CA GLU A 14 5.23 11.31 12.44
C GLU A 14 5.65 9.85 12.55
N LEU A 15 4.76 8.89 12.25
CA LEU A 15 5.11 7.47 12.24
C LEU A 15 6.19 7.14 11.20
N HIS A 16 6.12 7.72 10.01
CA HIS A 16 7.10 7.49 8.93
C HIS A 16 8.50 8.02 9.23
N LYS A 17 8.67 8.88 10.23
CA LYS A 17 10.01 9.27 10.73
C LYS A 17 10.73 8.12 11.44
N ARG A 18 9.99 7.10 11.89
CA ARG A 18 10.55 5.94 12.59
C ARG A 18 11.14 4.97 11.57
N PRO A 19 12.39 4.48 11.79
CA PRO A 19 13.04 3.57 10.84
C PRO A 19 12.38 2.18 10.78
N ASP A 20 11.68 1.78 11.83
CA ASP A 20 11.02 0.48 11.98
C ASP A 20 9.56 0.49 11.50
N TYR A 21 9.10 1.56 10.83
CA TYR A 21 7.75 1.69 10.29
C TYR A 21 7.75 1.59 8.76
N GLY A 22 6.75 0.89 8.19
CA GLY A 22 6.57 0.76 6.75
C GLY A 22 7.55 -0.23 6.09
N THR A 23 7.87 -1.34 6.77
CA THR A 23 8.83 -2.35 6.26
C THR A 23 8.17 -3.63 5.75
N ALA A 24 6.84 -3.73 5.76
CA ALA A 24 6.10 -4.94 5.41
C ALA A 24 6.36 -5.41 3.97
N SER A 25 6.50 -4.47 3.03
CA SER A 25 6.71 -4.76 1.62
C SER A 25 7.99 -5.54 1.31
N VAL A 26 9.02 -5.42 2.16
CA VAL A 26 10.29 -6.17 2.00
C VAL A 26 10.04 -7.68 1.99
N LYS A 27 9.16 -8.17 2.85
CA LYS A 27 8.83 -9.60 2.95
C LYS A 27 8.08 -10.12 1.72
N GLN A 28 7.37 -9.26 1.01
CA GLN A 28 6.56 -9.61 -0.15
C GLN A 28 7.31 -9.48 -1.48
N ALA A 29 8.49 -8.88 -1.48
CA ALA A 29 9.21 -8.54 -2.70
C ALA A 29 9.51 -9.74 -3.60
N HIS A 30 9.86 -10.90 -3.04
CA HIS A 30 10.07 -12.14 -3.81
C HIS A 30 8.82 -12.58 -4.58
N LEU A 31 7.67 -12.56 -3.91
CA LEU A 31 6.40 -12.96 -4.52
C LEU A 31 5.97 -11.94 -5.58
N VAL A 32 6.10 -10.65 -5.30
CA VAL A 32 5.81 -9.59 -6.27
C VAL A 32 6.69 -9.75 -7.52
N LYS A 33 7.99 -9.99 -7.34
CA LYS A 33 8.93 -10.24 -8.45
C LYS A 33 8.49 -11.44 -9.29
N GLN A 34 8.18 -12.56 -8.65
CA GLN A 34 7.72 -13.78 -9.33
C GLN A 34 6.46 -13.51 -10.17
N ILE A 35 5.43 -12.91 -9.57
CA ILE A 35 4.19 -12.56 -10.27
C ILE A 35 4.48 -11.65 -11.46
N PHE A 36 5.32 -10.64 -11.28
CA PHE A 36 5.66 -9.67 -12.30
C PHE A 36 6.34 -10.34 -13.51
N GLU A 37 7.34 -11.20 -13.27
CA GLU A 37 8.09 -11.89 -14.30
C GLU A 37 7.26 -12.96 -15.03
N ASP A 38 6.55 -13.80 -14.28
CA ASP A 38 5.71 -14.87 -14.84
C ASP A 38 4.58 -14.30 -15.72
N SER A 39 4.03 -13.16 -15.33
CA SER A 39 2.98 -12.45 -16.06
C SER A 39 3.50 -11.56 -17.18
N LYS A 40 4.81 -11.39 -17.30
CA LYS A 40 5.48 -10.50 -18.29
C LYS A 40 4.98 -9.05 -18.21
N PHE A 41 4.70 -8.57 -17.00
CA PHE A 41 4.28 -7.19 -16.77
C PHE A 41 5.40 -6.20 -17.05
N LYS A 42 5.05 -4.91 -17.25
CA LYS A 42 5.99 -3.85 -17.59
C LYS A 42 6.04 -2.75 -16.54
N SER A 43 5.00 -2.61 -15.73
CA SER A 43 4.88 -1.53 -14.78
C SER A 43 4.29 -1.99 -13.44
N ILE A 44 4.73 -1.32 -12.36
CA ILE A 44 4.25 -1.50 -11.00
C ILE A 44 3.82 -0.15 -10.45
N SER A 45 2.62 -0.08 -9.90
CA SER A 45 2.17 1.01 -9.04
C SER A 45 2.20 0.53 -7.59
N ASP A 46 2.96 1.21 -6.74
CA ASP A 46 3.11 0.90 -5.31
C ASP A 46 2.28 1.89 -4.49
N TYR A 47 1.09 1.46 -4.10
CA TYR A 47 0.13 2.28 -3.37
C TYR A 47 0.36 2.14 -1.86
N GLY A 48 0.74 3.24 -1.21
CA GLY A 48 1.26 3.24 0.14
C GLY A 48 2.76 2.91 0.18
N ALA A 49 3.51 3.44 -0.78
CA ALA A 49 4.92 3.11 -1.03
C ALA A 49 5.87 3.46 0.14
N GLY A 50 5.45 4.35 1.03
CA GLY A 50 6.28 4.79 2.15
C GLY A 50 7.68 5.21 1.68
N LYS A 51 8.70 4.57 2.21
CA LYS A 51 10.11 4.85 1.88
C LYS A 51 10.62 4.10 0.64
N ARG A 52 9.72 3.59 -0.22
CA ARG A 52 10.04 2.83 -1.44
C ARG A 52 10.83 1.55 -1.15
N ASN A 53 10.53 0.88 -0.05
CA ASN A 53 11.24 -0.35 0.33
C ASN A 53 10.95 -1.50 -0.63
N LEU A 54 9.75 -1.56 -1.23
CA LEU A 54 9.43 -2.56 -2.26
C LEU A 54 10.37 -2.42 -3.46
N GLU A 55 10.50 -1.21 -4.02
CA GLU A 55 11.37 -0.94 -5.16
C GLU A 55 12.84 -1.32 -4.88
N LYS A 56 13.35 -0.91 -3.71
CA LYS A 56 14.72 -1.26 -3.31
C LYS A 56 14.92 -2.78 -3.28
N SER A 57 13.99 -3.50 -2.66
CA SER A 57 14.04 -4.97 -2.57
C SER A 57 13.92 -5.64 -3.93
N LEU A 58 13.04 -5.16 -4.83
CA LEU A 58 12.93 -5.68 -6.19
C LEU A 58 14.22 -5.50 -6.98
N ASN A 59 14.86 -4.33 -6.87
CA ASN A 59 16.14 -4.06 -7.52
C ASN A 59 17.27 -4.95 -6.96
N GLU A 60 17.33 -5.14 -5.65
CA GLU A 60 18.27 -6.05 -4.98
C GLU A 60 18.08 -7.52 -5.43
N LEU A 61 16.82 -7.92 -5.67
CA LEU A 61 16.47 -9.23 -6.22
C LEU A 61 16.74 -9.35 -7.72
N GLY A 62 17.25 -8.30 -8.37
CA GLY A 62 17.64 -8.31 -9.77
C GLY A 62 16.55 -7.99 -10.78
N LEU A 63 15.37 -7.51 -10.34
CA LEU A 63 14.34 -7.02 -11.26
C LEU A 63 14.85 -5.77 -11.99
N LYS A 64 14.71 -5.74 -13.32
CA LYS A 64 15.21 -4.66 -14.18
C LYS A 64 14.20 -4.32 -15.28
N ASN A 65 14.37 -3.15 -15.89
CA ASN A 65 13.61 -2.72 -17.07
C ASN A 65 12.10 -2.67 -16.82
N TYR A 66 11.68 -2.06 -15.73
CA TYR A 66 10.28 -1.85 -15.39
C TYR A 66 10.03 -0.40 -14.96
N ASP A 67 8.82 0.06 -15.20
CA ASP A 67 8.36 1.35 -14.69
C ASP A 67 7.82 1.17 -13.27
N TYR A 68 8.24 2.04 -12.35
CA TYR A 68 7.78 2.01 -10.96
C TYR A 68 7.15 3.35 -10.58
N PHE A 69 5.92 3.30 -10.10
CA PHE A 69 5.12 4.46 -9.72
C PHE A 69 4.78 4.41 -8.22
N PRO A 70 5.60 5.03 -7.36
CA PRO A 70 5.26 5.13 -5.94
C PRO A 70 4.12 6.12 -5.72
N TYR A 71 3.26 5.81 -4.78
CA TYR A 71 2.27 6.74 -4.24
C TYR A 71 2.16 6.57 -2.74
N ASP A 72 2.18 7.68 -2.02
CA ASP A 72 1.90 7.74 -0.58
C ASP A 72 1.51 9.17 -0.20
N PRO A 73 0.39 9.40 0.51
CA PRO A 73 -0.02 10.75 0.89
C PRO A 73 0.97 11.46 1.83
N VAL A 74 1.82 10.70 2.53
CA VAL A 74 2.89 11.24 3.39
C VAL A 74 4.06 11.79 2.57
N PHE A 75 4.21 11.35 1.32
CA PHE A 75 5.30 11.72 0.42
C PHE A 75 4.76 12.43 -0.83
N PRO A 76 4.37 13.72 -0.72
CA PRO A 76 3.70 14.44 -1.81
C PRO A 76 4.52 14.54 -3.10
N ASP A 77 5.85 14.44 -3.01
CA ASP A 77 6.75 14.46 -4.17
C ASP A 77 6.55 13.27 -5.11
N TYR A 78 5.90 12.19 -4.66
CA TYR A 78 5.56 11.06 -5.54
C TYR A 78 4.43 11.40 -6.53
N GLY A 79 3.63 12.44 -6.23
CA GLY A 79 2.49 12.83 -7.05
C GLY A 79 1.28 11.92 -6.86
N ALA A 80 0.37 11.93 -7.84
CA ALA A 80 -0.83 11.10 -7.83
C ALA A 80 -0.50 9.63 -8.18
N PRO A 81 -1.31 8.67 -7.72
CA PRO A 81 -1.15 7.27 -8.12
C PRO A 81 -1.35 7.12 -9.63
N LYS A 82 -0.58 6.22 -10.25
CA LYS A 82 -0.60 6.01 -11.70
C LYS A 82 -1.06 4.62 -12.07
N PRO A 83 -1.78 4.46 -13.19
CA PRO A 83 -2.15 3.14 -13.70
C PRO A 83 -0.92 2.30 -14.01
N ALA A 84 -0.99 1.00 -13.69
CA ALA A 84 0.08 0.04 -13.95
C ALA A 84 -0.47 -1.36 -14.22
N ASP A 85 0.34 -2.21 -14.87
CA ASP A 85 0.02 -3.62 -15.08
C ASP A 85 -0.21 -4.34 -13.74
N LEU A 86 0.67 -4.11 -12.77
CA LEU A 86 0.58 -4.63 -11.42
C LEU A 86 0.42 -3.48 -10.42
N VAL A 87 -0.62 -3.52 -9.62
CA VAL A 87 -0.80 -2.58 -8.50
C VAL A 87 -0.55 -3.34 -7.20
N CYS A 88 0.43 -2.90 -6.44
CA CYS A 88 0.75 -3.41 -5.11
C CYS A 88 0.18 -2.48 -4.04
N CYS A 89 -0.54 -3.04 -3.07
CA CYS A 89 -1.03 -2.33 -1.88
C CYS A 89 -0.79 -3.25 -0.68
N ILE A 90 0.34 -3.08 -0.01
CA ILE A 90 0.88 -4.04 0.95
C ILE A 90 0.80 -3.46 2.36
N ASP A 91 -0.06 -4.05 3.18
CA ASP A 91 -0.35 -3.63 4.56
C ASP A 91 -0.64 -2.12 4.65
N VAL A 92 -1.63 -1.67 3.87
CA VAL A 92 -2.06 -0.27 3.78
C VAL A 92 -3.53 -0.10 4.14
N LEU A 93 -4.41 -0.99 3.65
CA LEU A 93 -5.86 -0.80 3.75
C LEU A 93 -6.37 -0.81 5.19
N GLU A 94 -5.75 -1.58 6.07
CA GLU A 94 -6.05 -1.59 7.52
C GLU A 94 -5.70 -0.28 8.24
N HIS A 95 -4.87 0.56 7.61
CA HIS A 95 -4.50 1.89 8.12
C HIS A 95 -5.40 3.01 7.60
N ILE A 96 -6.30 2.73 6.66
CA ILE A 96 -7.20 3.75 6.11
C ILE A 96 -8.29 4.10 7.13
N GLU A 97 -8.65 5.39 7.23
CA GLU A 97 -9.84 5.81 7.96
C GLU A 97 -11.08 5.19 7.27
N GLU A 98 -11.90 4.44 8.01
CA GLU A 98 -12.96 3.58 7.44
C GLU A 98 -13.93 4.33 6.52
N GLU A 99 -14.18 5.60 6.81
CA GLU A 99 -15.02 6.49 5.99
C GLU A 99 -14.47 6.75 4.57
N PHE A 100 -13.16 6.60 4.38
CA PHE A 100 -12.51 6.79 3.07
C PHE A 100 -12.16 5.47 2.37
N LEU A 101 -12.41 4.33 2.98
CA LEU A 101 -12.02 3.04 2.44
C LEU A 101 -12.56 2.84 1.02
N GLN A 102 -13.85 3.13 0.78
CA GLN A 102 -14.44 2.97 -0.55
C GLN A 102 -13.76 3.85 -1.60
N ASN A 103 -13.42 5.10 -1.27
CA ASN A 103 -12.71 6.00 -2.18
C ASN A 103 -11.33 5.42 -2.57
N VAL A 104 -10.65 4.78 -1.62
CA VAL A 104 -9.35 4.14 -1.86
C VAL A 104 -9.51 2.90 -2.74
N LEU A 105 -10.53 2.07 -2.49
CA LEU A 105 -10.80 0.88 -3.29
C LEU A 105 -11.16 1.25 -4.75
N ASP A 106 -11.99 2.26 -4.93
CA ASP A 106 -12.36 2.76 -6.27
C ASP A 106 -11.13 3.28 -7.01
N GLU A 107 -10.23 3.99 -6.32
CA GLU A 107 -8.98 4.45 -6.94
C GLU A 107 -8.06 3.29 -7.30
N LEU A 108 -7.86 2.32 -6.40
CA LEU A 108 -7.07 1.11 -6.68
C LEU A 108 -7.63 0.36 -7.90
N LYS A 109 -8.95 0.20 -7.97
CA LYS A 109 -9.62 -0.41 -9.13
C LYS A 109 -9.35 0.38 -10.41
N SER A 110 -9.41 1.71 -10.36
CA SER A 110 -9.22 2.59 -11.52
C SER A 110 -7.80 2.56 -12.10
N ILE A 111 -6.79 2.32 -11.27
CA ILE A 111 -5.38 2.28 -11.67
C ILE A 111 -4.84 0.87 -11.96
N THR A 112 -5.60 -0.18 -11.63
CA THR A 112 -5.20 -1.56 -11.90
C THR A 112 -5.52 -1.94 -13.35
N ILE A 113 -4.48 -2.10 -14.18
CA ILE A 113 -4.67 -2.48 -15.58
C ILE A 113 -4.88 -3.98 -15.73
N LYS A 114 -4.10 -4.81 -15.03
CA LYS A 114 -4.14 -6.27 -15.20
C LYS A 114 -4.33 -7.02 -13.88
N LEU A 115 -3.54 -6.71 -12.86
CA LEU A 115 -3.58 -7.44 -11.58
C LEU A 115 -3.34 -6.52 -10.39
N GLY A 116 -4.10 -6.73 -9.32
CA GLY A 116 -3.85 -6.16 -8.00
C GLY A 116 -3.23 -7.21 -7.07
N PHE A 117 -2.17 -6.85 -6.37
CA PHE A 117 -1.58 -7.63 -5.29
C PHE A 117 -1.76 -6.89 -3.96
N PHE A 118 -2.59 -7.43 -3.09
CA PHE A 118 -2.93 -6.81 -1.82
C PHE A 118 -2.60 -7.72 -0.65
N THR A 119 -2.01 -7.14 0.40
CA THR A 119 -1.95 -7.78 1.72
C THR A 119 -2.62 -6.87 2.75
N ILE A 120 -3.32 -7.48 3.68
CA ILE A 120 -4.06 -6.79 4.74
C ILE A 120 -3.82 -7.52 6.05
N SER A 121 -3.33 -6.82 7.07
CA SER A 121 -3.24 -7.38 8.41
C SER A 121 -4.60 -7.33 9.10
N THR A 122 -5.04 -8.47 9.63
CA THR A 122 -6.33 -8.59 10.33
C THR A 122 -6.19 -8.57 11.85
N ILE A 123 -4.96 -8.38 12.35
CA ILE A 123 -4.64 -8.28 13.78
C ILE A 123 -4.26 -6.84 14.16
N PRO A 124 -4.32 -6.47 15.45
CA PRO A 124 -3.85 -5.16 15.90
C PRO A 124 -2.38 -4.92 15.55
N ALA A 125 -2.05 -3.66 15.21
CA ALA A 125 -0.66 -3.24 15.04
C ALA A 125 0.07 -3.20 16.40
N ARG A 126 1.40 -3.29 16.35
CA ARG A 126 2.25 -3.01 17.52
C ARG A 126 2.35 -1.51 17.82
N LYS A 127 2.09 -0.66 16.84
CA LYS A 127 2.19 0.80 16.94
C LYS A 127 0.86 1.41 17.38
N ILE A 128 0.96 2.44 18.22
CA ILE A 128 -0.17 3.27 18.65
C ILE A 128 0.04 4.68 18.11
N LEU A 129 -1.04 5.27 17.62
CA LEU A 129 -1.06 6.66 17.15
C LEU A 129 -0.94 7.64 18.32
N SER A 130 -0.57 8.87 18.05
CA SER A 130 -0.44 9.92 19.07
C SER A 130 -1.75 10.26 19.79
N ASP A 131 -2.90 9.90 19.21
CA ASP A 131 -4.23 10.05 19.85
C ASP A 131 -4.70 8.80 20.61
N GLY A 132 -3.86 7.80 20.77
CA GLY A 132 -4.15 6.58 21.52
C GLY A 132 -4.82 5.45 20.73
N ARG A 133 -5.21 5.68 19.46
CA ARG A 133 -5.76 4.62 18.59
C ARG A 133 -4.66 3.66 18.15
N ASN A 134 -5.03 2.40 17.93
CA ASN A 134 -4.15 1.44 17.25
C ASN A 134 -3.87 1.92 15.81
N ALA A 135 -2.65 1.73 15.31
CA ALA A 135 -2.28 2.13 13.95
C ALA A 135 -3.07 1.34 12.88
N HIS A 136 -3.55 0.12 13.15
CA HIS A 136 -4.54 -0.54 12.33
C HIS A 136 -5.93 -0.02 12.71
N LEU A 137 -6.43 0.96 11.96
CA LEU A 137 -7.73 1.58 12.22
C LEU A 137 -8.88 0.62 11.92
N ILE A 138 -8.71 -0.26 10.93
CA ILE A 138 -9.70 -1.27 10.53
C ILE A 138 -9.20 -2.65 10.97
N GLN A 139 -9.78 -3.18 12.05
CA GLN A 139 -9.44 -4.49 12.59
C GLN A 139 -10.61 -5.44 12.35
N LYS A 140 -10.70 -5.97 11.14
CA LYS A 140 -11.80 -6.84 10.67
C LYS A 140 -11.26 -8.19 10.21
N PRO A 141 -12.06 -9.26 10.34
CA PRO A 141 -11.66 -10.60 9.89
C PRO A 141 -11.61 -10.71 8.35
N PRO A 142 -10.93 -11.72 7.80
CA PRO A 142 -10.88 -11.95 6.35
C PRO A 142 -12.26 -12.02 5.68
N SER A 143 -13.26 -12.57 6.37
CA SER A 143 -14.65 -12.64 5.87
C SER A 143 -15.29 -11.28 5.63
N TRP A 144 -14.81 -10.24 6.28
CA TRP A 144 -15.26 -8.87 6.05
C TRP A 144 -14.54 -8.23 4.85
N TRP A 145 -13.24 -8.52 4.69
CA TRP A 145 -12.42 -7.95 3.61
C TRP A 145 -12.67 -8.59 2.25
N LEU A 146 -12.84 -9.93 2.19
CA LEU A 146 -12.94 -10.66 0.93
C LEU A 146 -14.06 -10.15 0.01
N PRO A 147 -15.30 -9.89 0.48
CA PRO A 147 -16.35 -9.35 -0.40
C PRO A 147 -15.96 -8.02 -1.04
N LEU A 148 -15.26 -7.14 -0.30
CA LEU A 148 -14.82 -5.83 -0.80
C LEU A 148 -13.74 -5.95 -1.89
N MET A 149 -12.97 -7.03 -1.87
CA MET A 149 -11.92 -7.28 -2.88
C MET A 149 -12.45 -7.96 -4.13
N CYS A 150 -13.67 -8.51 -4.10
CA CYS A 150 -14.26 -9.26 -5.21
C CYS A 150 -15.25 -8.43 -6.07
N GLU A 151 -15.51 -7.19 -5.71
CA GLU A 151 -16.35 -6.24 -6.45
C GLU A 151 -15.53 -5.45 -7.48
#